data_3476bf32198613cf36d12391735ea61d
#
_entry.id   3476bf32198613cf36d12391735ea61d
#
_cell.length_a   1.000
_cell.length_b   1.000
_cell.length_c   1.000
_cell.angle_alpha   90.00
_cell.angle_beta   90.00
_cell.angle_gamma   90.00
#
_symmetry.space_group_name_H-M   'P 1'
#
loop_
_entity.id
_entity.type
_entity.pdbx_description
1 polymer ?
#
loop_
_entity_poly.entity_id
_entity_poly.type
_entity_poly.pdbx_seq_one_letter_code
_entity_poly.pdbx_strand_id
1 'polypeptide(L)'
;MTERRIRMKKETSTAAELLSQTALAAKYEDLSDKNIRIAKDKLLDNIGNLAGGAAAFGNREVMEVVGSYGEVGEAPVFLLGGRCSLGDAAMVNAMSSRSNDFEPMFMNLDGVRMPSKESATLINAALTAGAVYGFSGKDYITHEVVSEDLSVRIMAAGGRWNFAVGWDSSFTMPIYGVCAQLGRIRGLNALQLRDAWGISMGMVGGTMSHIFDYATSAKLGAGYNIRNADFATRLAKKGFPSLKNIFEGPRNLYRQYRGMDEACDPQYLREGLGEKFYMEESIKLYPVGAPATIVAFAGSELSGVCDPKDIVDIELAVPEGYTEMYYWPPYEVGRDPLT
;
A
#
# COMPACT_ATOMS: atom_id res chain seq x y z
N MET A 1 33.04 -32.81 -14.83
CA MET A 1 32.81 -32.30 -13.46
C MET A 1 33.39 -30.90 -13.40
N THR A 2 32.56 -29.88 -13.42
CA THR A 2 32.97 -28.49 -13.39
C THR A 2 32.99 -28.03 -11.93
N GLU A 3 34.18 -27.90 -11.35
CA GLU A 3 34.34 -27.33 -10.03
C GLU A 3 33.84 -25.89 -10.00
N ARG A 4 32.70 -25.62 -9.35
CA ARG A 4 32.28 -24.28 -8.97
C ARG A 4 33.07 -23.85 -7.75
N ARG A 5 34.06 -22.98 -7.94
CA ARG A 5 34.72 -22.28 -6.83
C ARG A 5 33.72 -21.33 -6.17
N ILE A 6 33.32 -21.66 -4.95
CA ILE A 6 32.54 -20.77 -4.09
C ILE A 6 33.51 -19.67 -3.57
N ARG A 7 33.44 -18.48 -4.14
CA ARG A 7 34.07 -17.30 -3.55
C ARG A 7 33.16 -16.79 -2.44
N MET A 8 33.56 -16.92 -1.18
CA MET A 8 32.91 -16.22 -0.08
C MET A 8 33.07 -14.71 -0.32
N LYS A 9 31.97 -14.03 -0.65
CA LYS A 9 31.90 -12.57 -0.66
C LYS A 9 32.00 -12.09 0.79
N LYS A 10 32.79 -11.03 1.04
CA LYS A 10 32.75 -10.26 2.27
C LYS A 10 31.29 -9.92 2.56
N GLU A 11 30.82 -10.20 3.77
CA GLU A 11 29.46 -9.88 4.20
C GLU A 11 29.21 -8.36 4.08
N THR A 12 28.57 -7.97 3.01
CA THR A 12 27.89 -6.68 2.95
C THR A 12 26.50 -6.90 3.52
N SER A 13 26.02 -5.99 4.36
CA SER A 13 24.67 -6.04 4.93
C SER A 13 23.62 -6.25 3.82
N THR A 14 22.63 -7.10 4.08
CA THR A 14 21.54 -7.32 3.13
C THR A 14 20.68 -6.06 2.99
N ALA A 15 19.97 -5.94 1.88
CA ALA A 15 19.02 -4.83 1.68
C ALA A 15 17.98 -4.77 2.81
N ALA A 16 17.48 -5.92 3.25
CA ALA A 16 16.53 -5.99 4.37
C ALA A 16 17.13 -5.46 5.69
N GLU A 17 18.41 -5.72 5.95
CA GLU A 17 19.10 -5.19 7.14
C GLU A 17 19.31 -3.67 7.05
N LEU A 18 19.74 -3.16 5.90
CA LEU A 18 19.92 -1.72 5.69
C LEU A 18 18.59 -0.97 5.82
N LEU A 19 17.55 -1.42 5.13
CA LEU A 19 16.22 -0.84 5.19
C LEU A 19 15.66 -0.86 6.61
N SER A 20 15.79 -1.98 7.34
CA SER A 20 15.29 -2.06 8.71
C SER A 20 16.03 -1.14 9.68
N GLN A 21 17.34 -1.02 9.56
CA GLN A 21 18.14 -0.08 10.36
C GLN A 21 17.73 1.36 10.09
N THR A 22 17.65 1.75 8.82
CA THR A 22 17.25 3.10 8.41
C THR A 22 15.84 3.43 8.87
N ALA A 23 14.89 2.53 8.67
CA ALA A 23 13.51 2.72 9.11
C ALA A 23 13.40 3.01 10.60
N LEU A 24 14.13 2.29 11.42
CA LEU A 24 14.06 2.45 12.88
C LEU A 24 14.84 3.65 13.39
N ALA A 25 15.86 4.10 12.67
CA ALA A 25 16.70 5.24 13.06
C ALA A 25 16.09 6.61 12.69
N ALA A 26 15.29 6.67 11.62
CA ALA A 26 14.76 7.92 11.08
C ALA A 26 13.93 8.72 12.11
N LYS A 27 14.08 10.05 12.08
CA LYS A 27 13.45 11.00 13.00
C LYS A 27 12.67 12.06 12.22
N TYR A 28 11.80 12.79 12.91
CA TYR A 28 11.05 13.89 12.31
C TYR A 28 11.96 14.96 11.68
N GLU A 29 13.10 15.22 12.30
CA GLU A 29 14.07 16.21 11.88
C GLU A 29 14.83 15.82 10.59
N ASP A 30 14.77 14.56 10.19
CA ASP A 30 15.37 14.07 8.94
C ASP A 30 14.42 14.31 7.72
N LEU A 31 13.16 14.68 7.98
CA LEU A 31 12.14 14.85 6.97
C LEU A 31 12.20 16.24 6.34
N SER A 32 12.05 16.33 5.03
CA SER A 32 11.92 17.61 4.35
C SER A 32 10.56 18.27 4.61
N ASP A 33 10.49 19.60 4.48
CA ASP A 33 9.21 20.33 4.54
C ASP A 33 8.22 19.82 3.49
N LYS A 34 8.70 19.35 2.33
CA LYS A 34 7.88 18.74 1.28
C LYS A 34 7.24 17.44 1.79
N ASN A 35 8.01 16.54 2.40
CA ASN A 35 7.47 15.29 2.95
C ASN A 35 6.44 15.54 4.05
N ILE A 36 6.71 16.48 4.95
CA ILE A 36 5.81 16.86 6.04
C ILE A 36 4.48 17.41 5.49
N ARG A 37 4.54 18.25 4.46
CA ARG A 37 3.35 18.81 3.81
C ARG A 37 2.54 17.71 3.13
N ILE A 38 3.18 16.87 2.31
CA ILE A 38 2.50 15.75 1.62
C ILE A 38 1.83 14.82 2.62
N ALA A 39 2.49 14.45 3.72
CA ALA A 39 1.89 13.60 4.74
C ALA A 39 0.63 14.24 5.36
N LYS A 40 0.63 15.56 5.59
CA LYS A 40 -0.55 16.28 6.10
C LYS A 40 -1.68 16.34 5.08
N ASP A 41 -1.37 16.64 3.83
CA ASP A 41 -2.36 16.73 2.75
C ASP A 41 -3.03 15.36 2.53
N LYS A 42 -2.25 14.29 2.52
CA LYS A 42 -2.74 12.91 2.40
C LYS A 42 -3.55 12.46 3.61
N LEU A 43 -3.17 12.87 4.82
CA LEU A 43 -3.98 12.60 6.01
C LEU A 43 -5.36 13.24 5.90
N LEU A 44 -5.43 14.50 5.45
CA LEU A 44 -6.69 15.22 5.26
C LEU A 44 -7.55 14.53 4.18
N ASP A 45 -6.94 14.18 3.05
CA ASP A 45 -7.57 13.42 1.98
C ASP A 45 -8.13 12.07 2.48
N ASN A 46 -7.32 11.32 3.23
CA ASN A 46 -7.74 10.03 3.78
C ASN A 46 -8.91 10.14 4.78
N ILE A 47 -8.95 11.21 5.60
CA ILE A 47 -10.09 11.45 6.49
C ILE A 47 -11.36 11.68 5.68
N GLY A 48 -11.27 12.44 4.56
CA GLY A 48 -12.38 12.61 3.63
C GLY A 48 -12.83 11.29 3.00
N ASN A 49 -11.87 10.50 2.53
CA ASN A 49 -12.13 9.19 1.93
C ASN A 49 -12.76 8.21 2.92
N LEU A 50 -12.27 8.20 4.16
CA LEU A 50 -12.84 7.39 5.24
C LEU A 50 -14.29 7.79 5.55
N ALA A 51 -14.56 9.10 5.61
CA ALA A 51 -15.90 9.61 5.86
C ALA A 51 -16.87 9.28 4.71
N GLY A 52 -16.42 9.46 3.47
CA GLY A 52 -17.22 9.17 2.28
C GLY A 52 -17.49 7.67 2.06
N GLY A 53 -16.54 6.82 2.45
CA GLY A 53 -16.61 5.38 2.20
C GLY A 53 -17.13 4.54 3.38
N ALA A 54 -17.31 5.10 4.58
CA ALA A 54 -17.66 4.32 5.76
C ALA A 54 -18.95 3.48 5.58
N ALA A 55 -19.99 4.07 4.95
CA ALA A 55 -21.26 3.40 4.72
C ALA A 55 -21.30 2.53 3.44
N ALA A 56 -20.20 2.39 2.72
CA ALA A 56 -20.14 1.61 1.50
C ALA A 56 -20.42 0.12 1.76
N PHE A 57 -20.99 -0.53 0.75
CA PHE A 57 -21.32 -1.95 0.81
C PHE A 57 -20.12 -2.82 1.21
N GLY A 58 -20.35 -3.79 2.07
CA GLY A 58 -19.35 -4.74 2.54
C GLY A 58 -18.57 -4.31 3.80
N ASN A 59 -18.51 -3.02 4.14
CA ASN A 59 -17.74 -2.56 5.30
C ASN A 59 -18.40 -2.99 6.63
N ARG A 60 -19.73 -2.93 6.70
CA ARG A 60 -20.49 -3.39 7.87
C ARG A 60 -20.41 -4.91 8.02
N GLU A 61 -20.52 -5.64 6.93
CA GLU A 61 -20.43 -7.10 6.91
C GLU A 61 -19.06 -7.57 7.43
N VAL A 62 -17.97 -6.92 7.01
CA VAL A 62 -16.64 -7.25 7.54
C VAL A 62 -16.53 -6.88 9.02
N MET A 63 -17.09 -5.72 9.43
CA MET A 63 -17.11 -5.33 10.85
C MET A 63 -17.86 -6.37 11.71
N GLU A 64 -18.98 -6.90 11.25
CA GLU A 64 -19.74 -7.93 11.95
C GLU A 64 -18.95 -9.24 12.06
N VAL A 65 -18.23 -9.62 11.03
CA VAL A 65 -17.37 -10.82 11.05
C VAL A 65 -16.24 -10.67 12.06
N VAL A 66 -15.49 -9.55 12.01
CA VAL A 66 -14.36 -9.37 12.95
C VAL A 66 -14.83 -9.14 14.38
N GLY A 67 -15.98 -8.49 14.58
CA GLY A 67 -16.60 -8.32 15.89
C GLY A 67 -17.11 -9.62 16.50
N SER A 68 -17.43 -10.63 15.68
CA SER A 68 -17.92 -11.93 16.14
C SER A 68 -16.84 -12.81 16.80
N TYR A 69 -15.57 -12.45 16.67
CA TYR A 69 -14.48 -13.17 17.34
C TYR A 69 -14.42 -12.96 18.84
N GLY A 70 -15.33 -12.16 19.41
CA GLY A 70 -15.59 -12.10 20.86
C GLY A 70 -14.56 -11.36 21.69
N GLU A 71 -13.57 -10.71 21.07
CA GLU A 71 -12.62 -9.89 21.79
C GLU A 71 -13.13 -8.44 21.95
N VAL A 72 -13.13 -7.94 23.19
CA VAL A 72 -13.28 -6.51 23.44
C VAL A 72 -11.97 -5.84 22.98
N GLY A 73 -11.96 -5.32 21.77
CA GLY A 73 -10.76 -4.81 21.16
C GLY A 73 -10.32 -3.46 21.72
N GLU A 74 -9.03 -3.21 21.63
CA GLU A 74 -8.36 -1.98 22.07
C GLU A 74 -8.48 -0.84 21.05
N ALA A 75 -8.72 -1.16 19.77
CA ALA A 75 -8.66 -0.22 18.66
C ALA A 75 -10.04 0.17 18.13
N PRO A 76 -10.31 1.46 17.88
CA PRO A 76 -11.59 1.92 17.36
C PRO A 76 -11.75 1.63 15.87
N VAL A 77 -12.97 1.26 15.47
CA VAL A 77 -13.40 1.32 14.08
C VAL A 77 -14.05 2.68 13.87
N PHE A 78 -13.38 3.53 13.09
CA PHE A 78 -13.81 4.90 12.87
C PHE A 78 -15.13 4.94 12.11
N LEU A 79 -16.04 5.85 12.49
CA LEU A 79 -17.32 6.17 11.87
C LEU A 79 -18.35 5.02 11.88
N LEU A 80 -17.95 3.76 11.74
CA LEU A 80 -18.86 2.62 11.88
C LEU A 80 -19.15 2.29 13.34
N GLY A 81 -18.25 2.73 14.24
CA GLY A 81 -18.35 2.44 15.67
C GLY A 81 -17.87 1.05 16.05
N GLY A 82 -17.73 0.81 17.36
CA GLY A 82 -17.19 -0.44 17.88
C GLY A 82 -15.68 -0.44 18.01
N ARG A 83 -15.15 -1.55 18.55
CA ARG A 83 -13.73 -1.76 18.80
C ARG A 83 -13.37 -3.21 18.49
N CYS A 84 -12.19 -3.42 17.90
CA CYS A 84 -11.64 -4.73 17.57
C CYS A 84 -10.17 -4.80 17.99
N SER A 85 -9.50 -5.90 17.66
CA SER A 85 -8.03 -5.93 17.66
C SER A 85 -7.47 -4.82 16.77
N LEU A 86 -6.23 -4.35 17.01
CA LEU A 86 -5.63 -3.30 16.20
C LEU A 86 -5.63 -3.66 14.71
N GLY A 87 -5.23 -4.88 14.37
CA GLY A 87 -5.18 -5.34 12.98
C GLY A 87 -6.56 -5.37 12.31
N ASP A 88 -7.58 -5.82 13.02
CA ASP A 88 -8.94 -5.90 12.48
C ASP A 88 -9.60 -4.51 12.38
N ALA A 89 -9.46 -3.66 13.39
CA ALA A 89 -9.99 -2.31 13.34
C ALA A 89 -9.35 -1.49 12.20
N ALA A 90 -8.02 -1.55 12.08
CA ALA A 90 -7.31 -0.86 11.01
C ALA A 90 -7.65 -1.42 9.62
N MET A 91 -7.93 -2.73 9.51
CA MET A 91 -8.43 -3.35 8.29
C MET A 91 -9.75 -2.73 7.85
N VAL A 92 -10.73 -2.62 8.74
CA VAL A 92 -12.04 -2.02 8.42
C VAL A 92 -11.91 -0.53 8.10
N ASN A 93 -11.05 0.19 8.82
CA ASN A 93 -10.77 1.61 8.55
C ASN A 93 -10.16 1.81 7.16
N ALA A 94 -9.18 0.97 6.77
CA ALA A 94 -8.56 1.03 5.45
C ALA A 94 -9.56 0.68 4.33
N MET A 95 -10.42 -0.31 4.53
CA MET A 95 -11.49 -0.65 3.60
C MET A 95 -12.44 0.54 3.40
N SER A 96 -12.82 1.23 4.47
CA SER A 96 -13.68 2.41 4.39
C SER A 96 -13.03 3.50 3.55
N SER A 97 -11.76 3.81 3.77
CA SER A 97 -11.02 4.80 2.96
C SER A 97 -10.89 4.41 1.49
N ARG A 98 -10.82 3.11 1.21
CA ARG A 98 -10.67 2.58 -0.15
C ARG A 98 -11.97 2.49 -0.94
N SER A 99 -13.11 2.58 -0.26
CA SER A 99 -14.42 2.20 -0.81
C SER A 99 -14.89 3.02 -2.01
N ASN A 100 -14.37 4.23 -2.21
CA ASN A 100 -14.74 5.11 -3.32
C ASN A 100 -13.67 5.25 -4.40
N ASP A 101 -12.61 4.44 -4.35
CA ASP A 101 -11.44 4.52 -5.25
C ASP A 101 -10.88 5.95 -5.40
N PHE A 102 -10.86 6.69 -4.30
CA PHE A 102 -10.47 8.11 -4.28
C PHE A 102 -9.09 8.35 -3.64
N GLU A 103 -8.46 7.30 -3.12
CA GLU A 103 -7.14 7.37 -2.51
C GLU A 103 -6.04 7.77 -3.51
N PRO A 104 -4.94 8.38 -3.05
CA PRO A 104 -3.74 8.65 -3.84
C PRO A 104 -3.20 7.39 -4.53
N MET A 105 -2.53 7.55 -5.69
CA MET A 105 -2.10 6.38 -6.41
C MET A 105 -0.85 6.52 -7.29
N PHE A 106 -0.13 7.62 -7.23
CA PHE A 106 1.11 7.75 -7.98
C PHE A 106 2.23 8.28 -7.09
N MET A 107 3.33 7.55 -7.09
CA MET A 107 4.60 8.00 -6.57
C MET A 107 5.45 8.64 -7.67
N ASN A 108 6.32 9.54 -7.28
CA ASN A 108 7.31 10.17 -8.15
C ASN A 108 8.72 9.79 -7.68
N LEU A 109 9.41 9.03 -8.49
CA LEU A 109 10.77 8.56 -8.27
C LEU A 109 11.71 9.33 -9.21
N ASP A 110 12.13 10.53 -8.76
CA ASP A 110 13.07 11.35 -9.53
C ASP A 110 12.60 11.66 -10.96
N GLY A 111 11.32 12.00 -11.10
CA GLY A 111 10.69 12.28 -12.40
C GLY A 111 10.07 11.06 -13.08
N VAL A 112 10.28 9.86 -12.56
CA VAL A 112 9.60 8.65 -13.04
C VAL A 112 8.33 8.44 -12.24
N ARG A 113 7.16 8.59 -12.88
CA ARG A 113 5.88 8.31 -12.23
C ARG A 113 5.58 6.81 -12.32
N MET A 114 5.26 6.22 -11.18
CA MET A 114 4.84 4.83 -11.06
C MET A 114 3.52 4.73 -10.31
N PRO A 115 2.62 3.82 -10.71
CA PRO A 115 1.41 3.57 -9.93
C PRO A 115 1.77 2.93 -8.59
N SER A 116 1.08 3.39 -7.56
CA SER A 116 1.11 2.83 -6.21
C SER A 116 -0.28 2.94 -5.60
N LYS A 117 -0.54 2.33 -4.48
CA LYS A 117 -1.79 2.44 -3.73
C LYS A 117 -1.51 2.14 -2.25
N GLU A 118 -0.55 2.89 -1.70
CA GLU A 118 -0.04 2.66 -0.36
C GLU A 118 -0.86 3.39 0.72
N SER A 119 -1.37 4.59 0.37
CA SER A 119 -1.90 5.57 1.34
C SER A 119 -3.06 5.06 2.18
N ALA A 120 -4.09 4.46 1.58
CA ALA A 120 -5.24 3.96 2.34
C ALA A 120 -4.82 2.91 3.39
N THR A 121 -3.80 2.12 3.10
CA THR A 121 -3.24 1.12 4.02
C THR A 121 -2.43 1.79 5.13
N LEU A 122 -1.41 2.56 4.76
CA LEU A 122 -0.42 3.10 5.70
C LEU A 122 -1.04 4.14 6.65
N ILE A 123 -1.84 5.05 6.12
CA ILE A 123 -2.48 6.11 6.91
C ILE A 123 -3.44 5.49 7.95
N ASN A 124 -4.28 4.53 7.55
CA ASN A 124 -5.22 3.93 8.49
C ASN A 124 -4.54 3.01 9.50
N ALA A 125 -3.43 2.37 9.16
CA ALA A 125 -2.60 1.64 10.12
C ALA A 125 -2.03 2.61 11.19
N ALA A 126 -1.46 3.76 10.77
CA ALA A 126 -0.93 4.77 11.68
C ALA A 126 -2.02 5.41 12.55
N LEU A 127 -3.14 5.82 11.96
CA LEU A 127 -4.25 6.44 12.71
C LEU A 127 -4.82 5.50 13.76
N THR A 128 -5.07 4.25 13.38
CA THR A 128 -5.61 3.25 14.31
C THR A 128 -4.61 2.93 15.41
N ALA A 129 -3.33 2.78 15.08
CA ALA A 129 -2.27 2.59 16.08
C ALA A 129 -2.13 3.83 16.99
N GLY A 130 -2.25 5.04 16.45
CA GLY A 130 -2.24 6.28 17.23
C GLY A 130 -3.35 6.36 18.27
N ALA A 131 -4.53 5.86 17.93
CA ALA A 131 -5.64 5.78 18.88
C ALA A 131 -5.42 4.77 20.03
N VAL A 132 -4.53 3.78 19.81
CA VAL A 132 -4.17 2.77 20.83
C VAL A 132 -2.95 3.19 21.65
N TYR A 133 -1.89 3.66 20.99
CA TYR A 133 -0.59 3.91 21.62
C TYR A 133 -0.38 5.37 22.04
N GLY A 134 -1.16 6.31 21.55
CA GLY A 134 -1.15 7.70 22.01
C GLY A 134 0.12 8.48 21.64
N PHE A 135 0.61 8.41 20.43
CA PHE A 135 1.76 9.17 19.96
C PHE A 135 1.40 10.56 19.39
N SER A 136 2.38 11.44 19.24
CA SER A 136 2.19 12.82 18.79
C SER A 136 1.95 12.91 17.28
N GLY A 137 1.50 14.08 16.78
CA GLY A 137 1.39 14.34 15.34
C GLY A 137 2.74 14.31 14.61
N LYS A 138 3.85 14.66 15.29
CA LYS A 138 5.20 14.48 14.71
C LYS A 138 5.56 13.01 14.55
N ASP A 139 5.23 12.19 15.54
CA ASP A 139 5.44 10.75 15.46
C ASP A 139 4.60 10.16 14.34
N TYR A 140 3.32 10.57 14.21
CA TYR A 140 2.46 10.16 13.11
C TYR A 140 3.11 10.44 11.74
N ILE A 141 3.52 11.69 11.49
CA ILE A 141 4.16 12.10 10.24
C ILE A 141 5.42 11.27 9.98
N THR A 142 6.25 11.05 11.02
CA THR A 142 7.47 10.25 10.86
C THR A 142 7.14 8.79 10.52
N HIS A 143 6.16 8.20 11.19
CA HIS A 143 5.73 6.83 10.90
C HIS A 143 5.19 6.70 9.49
N GLU A 144 4.38 7.66 9.05
CA GLU A 144 3.80 7.68 7.71
C GLU A 144 4.87 7.80 6.62
N VAL A 145 5.71 8.85 6.68
CA VAL A 145 6.73 9.11 5.66
C VAL A 145 7.72 7.96 5.54
N VAL A 146 8.21 7.44 6.67
CA VAL A 146 9.22 6.37 6.68
C VAL A 146 8.64 5.05 6.17
N SER A 147 7.41 4.73 6.55
CA SER A 147 6.78 3.48 6.11
C SER A 147 6.42 3.50 4.62
N GLU A 148 6.00 4.66 4.13
CA GLU A 148 5.70 4.83 2.72
C GLU A 148 6.96 4.78 1.86
N ASP A 149 8.03 5.48 2.26
CA ASP A 149 9.33 5.40 1.58
C ASP A 149 9.78 3.94 1.39
N LEU A 150 9.65 3.13 2.44
CA LEU A 150 10.03 1.73 2.36
C LEU A 150 9.17 0.93 1.39
N SER A 151 7.85 1.06 1.46
CA SER A 151 6.94 0.39 0.51
C SER A 151 7.25 0.80 -0.92
N VAL A 152 7.41 2.11 -1.15
CA VAL A 152 7.72 2.68 -2.46
C VAL A 152 9.06 2.16 -3.00
N ARG A 153 10.10 2.12 -2.18
CA ARG A 153 11.42 1.60 -2.56
C ARG A 153 11.39 0.12 -2.91
N ILE A 154 10.73 -0.69 -2.09
CA ILE A 154 10.59 -2.13 -2.32
C ILE A 154 9.83 -2.38 -3.63
N MET A 155 8.76 -1.63 -3.87
CA MET A 155 8.01 -1.73 -5.12
C MET A 155 8.83 -1.24 -6.32
N ALA A 156 9.49 -0.10 -6.22
CA ALA A 156 10.32 0.47 -7.27
C ALA A 156 11.48 -0.43 -7.67
N ALA A 157 12.12 -1.09 -6.70
CA ALA A 157 13.17 -2.06 -6.97
C ALA A 157 12.70 -3.25 -7.82
N GLY A 158 11.41 -3.56 -7.78
CA GLY A 158 10.77 -4.53 -8.68
C GLY A 158 10.60 -4.01 -10.12
N GLY A 159 10.88 -2.73 -10.39
CA GLY A 159 10.64 -2.07 -11.67
C GLY A 159 9.15 -1.83 -11.93
N ARG A 160 8.79 -1.43 -13.14
CA ARG A 160 7.39 -1.21 -13.49
C ARG A 160 6.59 -2.49 -13.32
N TRP A 161 5.60 -2.46 -12.43
CA TRP A 161 4.65 -3.57 -12.30
C TRP A 161 3.86 -3.69 -13.59
N ASN A 162 3.93 -4.87 -14.17
CA ASN A 162 3.16 -5.16 -15.36
C ASN A 162 1.83 -5.76 -14.92
N PHE A 163 0.73 -5.07 -15.16
CA PHE A 163 -0.63 -5.57 -14.94
C PHE A 163 -0.88 -6.92 -15.61
N ALA A 164 -0.18 -7.19 -16.72
CA ALA A 164 -0.25 -8.48 -17.40
C ALA A 164 0.22 -9.68 -16.58
N VAL A 165 0.93 -9.46 -15.45
CA VAL A 165 1.34 -10.56 -14.54
C VAL A 165 0.20 -10.98 -13.60
N GLY A 166 -0.84 -10.16 -13.47
CA GLY A 166 -2.06 -10.49 -12.72
C GLY A 166 -2.00 -10.24 -11.22
N TRP A 167 -0.89 -9.75 -10.67
CA TRP A 167 -0.79 -9.38 -9.26
C TRP A 167 -1.22 -7.94 -9.02
N ASP A 168 -2.04 -7.71 -7.99
CA ASP A 168 -2.32 -6.35 -7.52
C ASP A 168 -1.28 -5.91 -6.48
N SER A 169 -0.53 -4.85 -6.79
CA SER A 169 0.47 -4.30 -5.88
C SER A 169 -0.11 -3.83 -4.56
N SER A 170 -1.36 -3.34 -4.55
CA SER A 170 -2.05 -2.91 -3.33
C SER A 170 -2.32 -4.04 -2.33
N PHE A 171 -2.30 -5.30 -2.79
CA PHE A 171 -2.41 -6.47 -1.94
C PHE A 171 -1.06 -7.02 -1.46
N THR A 172 0.04 -6.60 -2.08
CA THR A 172 1.33 -7.26 -1.88
C THR A 172 2.42 -6.37 -1.31
N MET A 173 2.42 -5.07 -1.59
CA MET A 173 3.54 -4.20 -1.24
C MET A 173 3.36 -3.41 0.06
N PRO A 174 2.18 -2.87 0.40
CA PRO A 174 2.03 -2.02 1.59
C PRO A 174 2.37 -2.72 2.90
N ILE A 175 2.28 -4.05 2.94
CA ILE A 175 2.58 -4.83 4.15
C ILE A 175 3.99 -4.57 4.71
N TYR A 176 4.98 -4.33 3.84
CA TYR A 176 6.36 -4.07 4.26
C TYR A 176 6.49 -2.71 4.94
N GLY A 177 5.79 -1.70 4.42
CA GLY A 177 5.65 -0.39 5.06
C GLY A 177 4.91 -0.48 6.40
N VAL A 178 3.77 -1.18 6.45
CA VAL A 178 3.02 -1.36 7.70
C VAL A 178 3.85 -2.11 8.75
N CYS A 179 4.63 -3.12 8.37
CA CYS A 179 5.56 -3.79 9.30
C CYS A 179 6.60 -2.82 9.85
N ALA A 180 7.14 -1.91 9.03
CA ALA A 180 8.08 -0.89 9.51
C ALA A 180 7.39 0.08 10.47
N GLN A 181 6.19 0.54 10.11
CA GLN A 181 5.38 1.45 10.91
C GLN A 181 5.05 0.86 12.29
N LEU A 182 4.44 -0.33 12.33
CA LEU A 182 4.11 -1.02 13.56
C LEU A 182 5.36 -1.47 14.32
N GLY A 183 6.43 -1.80 13.61
CA GLY A 183 7.73 -2.13 14.20
C GLY A 183 8.33 -0.95 14.96
N ARG A 184 8.31 0.26 14.38
CA ARG A 184 8.71 1.51 15.06
C ARG A 184 7.86 1.77 16.30
N ILE A 185 6.53 1.74 16.15
CA ILE A 185 5.57 2.00 17.22
C ILE A 185 5.78 1.01 18.40
N ARG A 186 6.06 -0.24 18.09
CA ARG A 186 6.24 -1.32 19.08
C ARG A 186 7.66 -1.46 19.62
N GLY A 187 8.61 -0.67 19.11
CA GLY A 187 10.01 -0.74 19.50
C GLY A 187 10.69 -2.04 19.13
N LEU A 188 10.50 -2.53 17.90
CA LEU A 188 11.26 -3.63 17.35
C LEU A 188 12.72 -3.20 17.11
N ASN A 189 13.65 -4.12 17.24
CA ASN A 189 15.00 -3.93 16.72
C ASN A 189 15.08 -4.32 15.23
N ALA A 190 16.20 -4.00 14.57
CA ALA A 190 16.38 -4.22 13.14
C ALA A 190 16.23 -5.69 12.72
N LEU A 191 16.70 -6.62 13.54
CA LEU A 191 16.55 -8.06 13.26
C LEU A 191 15.09 -8.49 13.36
N GLN A 192 14.37 -8.00 14.36
CA GLN A 192 12.95 -8.28 14.52
C GLN A 192 12.13 -7.69 13.39
N LEU A 193 12.44 -6.48 12.90
CA LEU A 193 11.75 -5.89 11.76
C LEU A 193 12.00 -6.70 10.47
N ARG A 194 13.27 -7.09 10.23
CA ARG A 194 13.60 -8.01 9.12
C ARG A 194 12.82 -9.31 9.21
N ASP A 195 12.73 -9.91 10.40
CA ASP A 195 11.99 -11.16 10.61
C ASP A 195 10.48 -10.95 10.40
N ALA A 196 9.91 -9.80 10.78
CA ALA A 196 8.53 -9.44 10.49
C ALA A 196 8.27 -9.41 8.97
N TRP A 197 9.16 -8.82 8.19
CA TRP A 197 9.07 -8.85 6.72
C TRP A 197 9.15 -10.26 6.16
N GLY A 198 10.05 -11.11 6.71
CA GLY A 198 10.17 -12.50 6.31
C GLY A 198 8.92 -13.32 6.61
N ILE A 199 8.25 -13.07 7.73
CA ILE A 199 6.95 -13.68 8.08
C ILE A 199 5.89 -13.20 7.09
N SER A 200 5.85 -11.90 6.81
CA SER A 200 4.87 -11.27 5.94
C SER A 200 4.91 -11.79 4.51
N MET A 201 6.09 -12.18 4.01
CA MET A 201 6.24 -12.70 2.64
C MET A 201 5.36 -13.93 2.35
N GLY A 202 5.05 -14.74 3.36
CA GLY A 202 4.13 -15.87 3.24
C GLY A 202 2.65 -15.52 3.40
N MET A 203 2.32 -14.25 3.63
CA MET A 203 0.98 -13.79 3.98
C MET A 203 0.39 -12.79 2.99
N VAL A 204 1.10 -12.49 1.91
CA VAL A 204 0.69 -11.55 0.87
C VAL A 204 0.22 -12.28 -0.38
N GLY A 205 -0.73 -11.68 -1.06
CA GLY A 205 -1.26 -12.20 -2.31
C GLY A 205 -2.53 -11.47 -2.68
N GLY A 206 -2.82 -11.42 -3.96
CA GLY A 206 -4.02 -10.78 -4.50
C GLY A 206 -3.93 -10.69 -6.01
N THR A 207 -5.05 -10.68 -6.66
CA THR A 207 -5.16 -10.72 -8.12
C THR A 207 -5.84 -9.47 -8.66
N MET A 208 -5.42 -9.05 -9.85
CA MET A 208 -6.11 -8.01 -10.62
C MET A 208 -7.46 -8.47 -11.18
N SER A 209 -7.81 -9.77 -11.09
CA SER A 209 -9.10 -10.29 -11.58
C SER A 209 -10.31 -9.58 -10.95
N HIS A 210 -10.16 -9.06 -9.74
CA HIS A 210 -11.24 -8.32 -9.07
C HIS A 210 -11.75 -7.11 -9.87
N ILE A 211 -10.90 -6.51 -10.73
CA ILE A 211 -11.31 -5.39 -11.60
C ILE A 211 -12.25 -5.90 -12.69
N PHE A 212 -11.96 -7.08 -13.26
CA PHE A 212 -12.73 -7.68 -14.35
C PHE A 212 -14.01 -8.34 -13.85
N ASP A 213 -14.02 -8.81 -12.60
CA ASP A 213 -15.18 -9.45 -11.97
C ASP A 213 -16.06 -8.45 -11.20
N TYR A 214 -15.73 -7.16 -11.19
CA TYR A 214 -16.42 -6.13 -10.39
C TYR A 214 -16.58 -6.54 -8.92
N ALA A 215 -15.53 -7.11 -8.37
CA ALA A 215 -15.61 -7.75 -7.05
C ALA A 215 -15.35 -6.75 -5.92
N THR A 216 -16.31 -6.62 -5.01
CA THR A 216 -16.20 -5.81 -3.77
C THR A 216 -14.96 -6.18 -2.93
N SER A 217 -14.44 -7.40 -3.09
CA SER A 217 -13.21 -7.85 -2.43
C SER A 217 -11.95 -7.03 -2.79
N ALA A 218 -11.99 -6.21 -3.85
CA ALA A 218 -10.89 -5.31 -4.22
C ALA A 218 -10.42 -4.43 -3.05
N LYS A 219 -11.34 -3.96 -2.21
CA LYS A 219 -11.00 -3.11 -1.06
C LYS A 219 -10.40 -3.85 0.13
N LEU A 220 -10.53 -5.18 0.20
CA LEU A 220 -9.95 -5.98 1.27
C LEU A 220 -8.42 -5.96 1.27
N GLY A 221 -7.78 -5.75 0.10
CA GLY A 221 -6.34 -5.77 -0.04
C GLY A 221 -5.62 -4.80 0.89
N ALA A 222 -6.11 -3.56 0.95
CA ALA A 222 -5.59 -2.55 1.86
C ALA A 222 -5.63 -3.04 3.32
N GLY A 223 -6.74 -3.64 3.71
CA GLY A 223 -6.95 -4.14 5.06
C GLY A 223 -6.13 -5.38 5.41
N TYR A 224 -6.01 -6.35 4.49
CA TYR A 224 -5.23 -7.56 4.72
C TYR A 224 -3.77 -7.26 5.01
N ASN A 225 -3.18 -6.29 4.33
CA ASN A 225 -1.81 -5.86 4.61
C ASN A 225 -1.62 -5.45 6.07
N ILE A 226 -2.59 -4.71 6.64
CA ILE A 226 -2.49 -4.23 8.03
C ILE A 226 -2.66 -5.39 9.01
N ARG A 227 -3.70 -6.21 8.83
CA ARG A 227 -3.97 -7.35 9.68
C ARG A 227 -2.80 -8.33 9.74
N ASN A 228 -2.25 -8.64 8.58
CA ASN A 228 -1.12 -9.54 8.44
C ASN A 228 0.18 -8.94 9.01
N ALA A 229 0.43 -7.64 8.81
CA ALA A 229 1.57 -6.94 9.40
C ALA A 229 1.46 -6.83 10.93
N ASP A 230 0.25 -6.65 11.47
CA ASP A 230 0.02 -6.67 12.91
C ASP A 230 0.45 -8.00 13.51
N PHE A 231 -0.01 -9.10 12.93
CA PHE A 231 0.38 -10.45 13.35
C PHE A 231 1.90 -10.67 13.21
N ALA A 232 2.48 -10.33 12.05
CA ALA A 232 3.89 -10.55 11.77
C ALA A 232 4.81 -9.78 12.73
N THR A 233 4.51 -8.51 13.00
CA THR A 233 5.31 -7.69 13.92
C THR A 233 5.17 -8.12 15.37
N ARG A 234 3.99 -8.57 15.80
CA ARG A 234 3.80 -9.15 17.15
C ARG A 234 4.58 -10.46 17.32
N LEU A 235 4.57 -11.31 16.30
CA LEU A 235 5.30 -12.58 16.33
C LEU A 235 6.83 -12.35 16.31
N ALA A 236 7.31 -11.45 15.45
CA ALA A 236 8.73 -11.09 15.40
C ALA A 236 9.22 -10.45 16.71
N LYS A 237 8.38 -9.64 17.39
CA LYS A 237 8.70 -9.08 18.72
C LYS A 237 8.92 -10.16 19.77
N LYS A 238 8.29 -11.33 19.62
CA LYS A 238 8.50 -12.50 20.50
C LYS A 238 9.78 -13.27 20.17
N GLY A 239 10.54 -12.82 19.16
CA GLY A 239 11.79 -13.46 18.75
C GLY A 239 11.61 -14.64 17.78
N PHE A 240 10.49 -14.72 17.09
CA PHE A 240 10.27 -15.75 16.07
C PHE A 240 11.13 -15.45 14.83
N PRO A 241 12.12 -16.29 14.49
CA PRO A 241 13.02 -16.04 13.38
C PRO A 241 12.35 -16.34 12.03
N SER A 242 12.76 -15.58 10.99
CA SER A 242 12.21 -15.79 9.66
C SER A 242 13.23 -15.58 8.54
N LEU A 243 12.75 -15.35 7.31
CA LEU A 243 13.57 -15.19 6.12
C LEU A 243 14.49 -13.96 6.24
N LYS A 244 15.76 -14.13 5.86
CA LYS A 244 16.76 -13.06 5.98
C LYS A 244 16.95 -12.26 4.67
N ASN A 245 16.79 -12.93 3.53
CA ASN A 245 17.13 -12.40 2.21
C ASN A 245 15.88 -12.26 1.34
N ILE A 246 14.86 -11.58 1.86
CA ILE A 246 13.55 -11.48 1.19
C ILE A 246 13.59 -10.61 -0.08
N PHE A 247 14.50 -9.64 -0.16
CA PHE A 247 14.66 -8.74 -1.31
C PHE A 247 15.82 -9.12 -2.22
N GLU A 248 16.66 -10.08 -1.80
CA GLU A 248 17.87 -10.49 -2.50
C GLU A 248 18.05 -12.02 -2.37
N GLY A 249 18.91 -12.60 -3.22
CA GLY A 249 19.18 -14.04 -3.16
C GLY A 249 18.12 -14.89 -3.88
N PRO A 250 18.24 -16.21 -3.78
CA PRO A 250 17.39 -17.13 -4.52
C PRO A 250 15.96 -17.12 -3.96
N ARG A 251 14.97 -17.15 -4.86
CA ARG A 251 13.52 -17.23 -4.52
C ARG A 251 13.04 -16.08 -3.63
N ASN A 252 13.59 -14.88 -3.86
CA ASN A 252 13.20 -13.65 -3.19
C ASN A 252 11.81 -13.16 -3.64
N LEU A 253 11.37 -12.01 -3.10
CA LEU A 253 10.10 -11.36 -3.41
C LEU A 253 9.89 -11.16 -4.93
N TYR A 254 10.91 -10.67 -5.63
CA TYR A 254 10.81 -10.36 -7.06
C TYR A 254 10.71 -11.62 -7.90
N ARG A 255 11.38 -12.70 -7.48
CA ARG A 255 11.23 -14.01 -8.12
C ARG A 255 9.82 -14.55 -7.97
N GLN A 256 9.25 -14.43 -6.78
CA GLN A 256 7.92 -14.93 -6.49
C GLN A 256 6.84 -14.21 -7.32
N TYR A 257 6.91 -12.87 -7.39
CA TYR A 257 5.83 -12.06 -7.99
C TYR A 257 6.06 -11.70 -9.46
N ARG A 258 7.28 -11.77 -9.95
CA ARG A 258 7.62 -11.38 -11.31
C ARG A 258 8.30 -12.46 -12.13
N GLY A 259 8.65 -13.58 -11.53
CA GLY A 259 9.44 -14.64 -12.17
C GLY A 259 10.88 -14.23 -12.48
N MET A 260 11.36 -13.10 -11.94
CA MET A 260 12.71 -12.56 -12.16
C MET A 260 13.61 -12.91 -10.98
N ASP A 261 14.85 -13.33 -11.26
CA ASP A 261 15.79 -13.75 -10.21
C ASP A 261 16.36 -12.58 -9.38
N GLU A 262 16.34 -11.37 -9.95
CA GLU A 262 16.90 -10.17 -9.33
C GLU A 262 15.91 -9.01 -9.39
N ALA A 263 16.07 -8.04 -8.47
CA ALA A 263 15.39 -6.77 -8.56
C ALA A 263 15.83 -6.04 -9.86
N CYS A 264 14.87 -5.40 -10.55
CA CYS A 264 15.17 -4.65 -11.77
C CYS A 264 16.05 -3.44 -11.48
N ASP A 265 15.77 -2.76 -10.36
CA ASP A 265 16.40 -1.53 -9.95
C ASP A 265 16.85 -1.61 -8.47
N PRO A 266 17.87 -2.43 -8.15
CA PRO A 266 18.29 -2.70 -6.77
C PRO A 266 18.85 -1.46 -6.05
N GLN A 267 19.20 -0.38 -6.77
CA GLN A 267 19.60 0.88 -6.18
C GLN A 267 18.54 1.46 -5.24
N TYR A 268 17.25 1.31 -5.52
CA TYR A 268 16.20 1.80 -4.64
C TYR A 268 16.23 1.17 -3.24
N LEU A 269 16.80 -0.02 -3.11
CA LEU A 269 16.94 -0.70 -1.82
C LEU A 269 18.15 -0.21 -1.00
N ARG A 270 19.01 0.65 -1.57
CA ARG A 270 20.30 0.99 -0.96
C ARG A 270 20.68 2.46 -1.00
N GLU A 271 20.31 3.18 -2.06
CA GLU A 271 20.75 4.55 -2.28
C GLU A 271 19.85 5.58 -1.61
N GLY A 272 20.45 6.62 -1.03
CA GLY A 272 19.74 7.72 -0.39
C GLY A 272 18.87 7.31 0.80
N LEU A 273 19.18 6.18 1.45
CA LEU A 273 18.44 5.71 2.63
C LEU A 273 18.65 6.66 3.81
N GLY A 274 17.53 7.16 4.38
CA GLY A 274 17.56 8.11 5.48
C GLY A 274 17.85 9.57 5.09
N GLU A 275 18.16 9.84 3.82
CA GLU A 275 18.41 11.18 3.29
C GLU A 275 17.27 11.65 2.36
N LYS A 276 16.66 10.71 1.67
CA LYS A 276 15.58 10.95 0.72
C LYS A 276 14.42 10.01 1.02
N PHE A 277 13.22 10.58 1.12
CA PHE A 277 12.00 9.85 1.38
C PHE A 277 11.04 10.00 0.20
N TYR A 278 10.73 8.89 -0.45
CA TYR A 278 9.75 8.82 -1.54
C TYR A 278 8.35 8.65 -0.99
N MET A 279 7.39 9.31 -1.63
CA MET A 279 5.97 9.26 -1.25
C MET A 279 5.08 9.29 -2.49
N GLU A 280 3.83 8.86 -2.33
CA GLU A 280 2.77 9.19 -3.27
C GLU A 280 2.47 10.68 -3.18
N GLU A 281 2.48 11.35 -4.33
CA GLU A 281 2.31 12.81 -4.41
C GLU A 281 0.98 13.23 -5.03
N SER A 282 0.23 12.28 -5.59
CA SER A 282 -1.00 12.58 -6.35
C SER A 282 -2.24 12.33 -5.52
N ILE A 283 -3.02 13.38 -5.30
CA ILE A 283 -4.40 13.30 -4.79
C ILE A 283 -5.34 13.25 -6.00
N LYS A 284 -6.29 12.31 -5.99
CA LYS A 284 -7.27 12.19 -7.06
C LYS A 284 -8.31 13.31 -7.01
N LEU A 285 -8.72 13.78 -8.17
CA LEU A 285 -9.82 14.76 -8.32
C LEU A 285 -11.17 14.07 -8.49
N TYR A 286 -11.17 12.80 -8.91
CA TYR A 286 -12.38 12.03 -9.21
C TYR A 286 -12.30 10.65 -8.57
N PRO A 287 -13.43 10.13 -8.07
CA PRO A 287 -13.51 8.78 -7.47
C PRO A 287 -13.59 7.70 -8.57
N VAL A 288 -12.50 7.54 -9.29
CA VAL A 288 -12.39 6.60 -10.42
C VAL A 288 -11.02 5.91 -10.43
N GLY A 289 -10.94 4.77 -11.10
CA GLY A 289 -9.65 4.12 -11.37
C GLY A 289 -8.68 5.05 -12.09
N ALA A 290 -7.38 4.87 -11.89
CA ALA A 290 -6.36 5.79 -12.44
C ALA A 290 -6.48 6.01 -13.95
N PRO A 291 -6.66 4.97 -14.77
CA PRO A 291 -6.79 5.15 -16.21
C PRO A 291 -7.99 6.04 -16.58
N ALA A 292 -9.09 5.96 -15.81
CA ALA A 292 -10.30 6.72 -16.08
C ALA A 292 -10.23 8.19 -15.60
N THR A 293 -9.23 8.58 -14.82
CA THR A 293 -9.11 9.95 -14.29
C THR A 293 -9.03 10.99 -15.42
N ILE A 294 -8.25 10.69 -16.49
CA ILE A 294 -8.12 11.62 -17.61
C ILE A 294 -9.43 11.77 -18.39
N VAL A 295 -10.19 10.68 -18.49
CA VAL A 295 -11.50 10.68 -19.16
C VAL A 295 -12.51 11.50 -18.36
N ALA A 296 -12.54 11.32 -17.04
CA ALA A 296 -13.38 12.11 -16.14
C ALA A 296 -13.03 13.60 -16.20
N PHE A 297 -11.73 13.93 -16.24
CA PHE A 297 -11.26 15.29 -16.41
C PHE A 297 -11.72 15.89 -17.75
N ALA A 298 -11.48 15.17 -18.86
CA ALA A 298 -11.91 15.61 -20.18
C ALA A 298 -13.42 15.83 -20.27
N GLY A 299 -14.21 14.91 -19.70
CA GLY A 299 -15.66 15.06 -19.62
C GLY A 299 -16.09 16.29 -18.81
N SER A 300 -15.39 16.59 -17.72
CA SER A 300 -15.62 17.80 -16.92
C SER A 300 -15.32 19.08 -17.70
N GLU A 301 -14.22 19.13 -18.45
CA GLU A 301 -13.85 20.26 -19.31
C GLU A 301 -14.85 20.48 -20.46
N LEU A 302 -15.41 19.41 -21.00
CA LEU A 302 -16.43 19.46 -22.04
C LEU A 302 -17.83 19.81 -21.49
N SER A 303 -18.02 19.77 -20.20
CA SER A 303 -19.28 20.15 -19.55
C SER A 303 -19.62 21.59 -19.85
N GLY A 304 -20.79 21.83 -20.44
CA GLY A 304 -21.24 23.15 -20.86
C GLY A 304 -20.81 23.58 -22.26
N VAL A 305 -19.99 22.76 -22.96
CA VAL A 305 -19.60 23.02 -24.36
C VAL A 305 -20.68 22.51 -25.31
N CYS A 306 -21.34 21.40 -24.98
CA CYS A 306 -22.45 20.84 -25.75
C CYS A 306 -23.50 20.22 -24.80
N ASP A 307 -24.75 20.09 -25.28
CA ASP A 307 -25.74 19.31 -24.57
C ASP A 307 -25.39 17.81 -24.71
N PRO A 308 -25.32 17.02 -23.60
CA PRO A 308 -25.08 15.58 -23.69
C PRO A 308 -25.99 14.83 -24.65
N LYS A 309 -27.20 15.34 -24.92
CA LYS A 309 -28.16 14.77 -25.89
C LYS A 309 -27.72 14.91 -27.34
N ASP A 310 -26.83 15.88 -27.63
CA ASP A 310 -26.35 16.15 -28.98
C ASP A 310 -25.07 15.32 -29.30
N ILE A 311 -24.55 14.56 -28.33
CA ILE A 311 -23.39 13.70 -28.53
C ILE A 311 -23.80 12.50 -29.38
N VAL A 312 -23.21 12.39 -30.56
CA VAL A 312 -23.49 11.31 -31.52
C VAL A 312 -22.51 10.15 -31.33
N ASP A 313 -21.27 10.45 -30.99
CA ASP A 313 -20.21 9.46 -30.81
C ASP A 313 -19.11 10.00 -29.88
N ILE A 314 -18.41 9.07 -29.20
CA ILE A 314 -17.27 9.37 -28.36
C ILE A 314 -16.11 8.47 -28.77
N GLU A 315 -15.05 9.06 -29.30
CA GLU A 315 -13.81 8.35 -29.60
C GLU A 315 -12.80 8.60 -28.48
N LEU A 316 -12.29 7.51 -27.88
CA LEU A 316 -11.32 7.55 -26.80
C LEU A 316 -10.01 6.86 -27.21
N ALA A 317 -8.93 7.65 -27.36
CA ALA A 317 -7.60 7.12 -27.58
C ALA A 317 -6.92 6.81 -26.24
N VAL A 318 -6.61 5.56 -25.97
CA VAL A 318 -5.96 5.10 -24.73
C VAL A 318 -4.62 4.42 -25.04
N PRO A 319 -3.63 4.50 -24.12
CA PRO A 319 -2.38 3.73 -24.27
C PRO A 319 -2.67 2.22 -24.34
N GLU A 320 -1.91 1.51 -25.18
CA GLU A 320 -2.06 0.07 -25.42
C GLU A 320 -2.10 -0.75 -24.12
N GLY A 321 -1.26 -0.42 -23.13
CA GLY A 321 -1.21 -1.11 -21.84
C GLY A 321 -2.47 -1.00 -20.96
N TYR A 322 -3.42 -0.13 -21.34
CA TYR A 322 -4.71 0.02 -20.65
C TYR A 322 -5.89 -0.52 -21.46
N THR A 323 -5.65 -1.05 -22.64
CA THR A 323 -6.70 -1.47 -23.56
C THR A 323 -7.59 -2.53 -22.95
N GLU A 324 -7.01 -3.52 -22.29
CA GLU A 324 -7.77 -4.59 -21.62
C GLU A 324 -8.70 -4.05 -20.52
N MET A 325 -8.29 -3.02 -19.77
CA MET A 325 -9.10 -2.42 -18.71
C MET A 325 -10.31 -1.65 -19.25
N TYR A 326 -10.25 -1.16 -20.50
CA TYR A 326 -11.35 -0.43 -21.13
C TYR A 326 -12.25 -1.29 -22.02
N TYR A 327 -11.73 -2.42 -22.51
CA TYR A 327 -12.42 -3.27 -23.49
C TYR A 327 -12.91 -4.61 -22.94
N TRP A 328 -12.88 -4.81 -21.64
CA TRP A 328 -13.42 -6.04 -21.05
C TRP A 328 -14.96 -6.01 -21.04
N PRO A 329 -15.65 -6.66 -21.99
CA PRO A 329 -17.11 -6.73 -22.01
C PRO A 329 -17.64 -7.95 -21.23
N PRO A 330 -18.89 -7.93 -20.78
CA PRO A 330 -19.78 -6.77 -20.70
C PRO A 330 -19.46 -5.92 -19.46
N TYR A 331 -19.56 -4.61 -19.60
CA TYR A 331 -19.49 -3.72 -18.45
C TYR A 331 -20.83 -3.77 -17.71
N GLU A 332 -20.81 -4.25 -16.49
CA GLU A 332 -21.94 -4.18 -15.57
C GLU A 332 -21.58 -3.19 -14.45
N VAL A 333 -22.57 -2.45 -13.98
CA VAL A 333 -22.39 -1.58 -12.82
C VAL A 333 -22.31 -2.46 -11.58
N GLY A 334 -21.18 -2.39 -10.87
CA GLY A 334 -20.99 -3.10 -9.62
C GLY A 334 -21.91 -2.60 -8.49
N ARG A 335 -21.82 -3.27 -7.34
CA ARG A 335 -22.67 -2.96 -6.17
C ARG A 335 -22.13 -1.83 -5.31
N ASP A 336 -20.89 -1.43 -5.51
CA ASP A 336 -20.27 -0.32 -4.81
C ASP A 336 -19.42 0.54 -5.76
N PRO A 337 -19.02 1.76 -5.34
CA PRO A 337 -18.28 2.69 -6.21
C PRO A 337 -16.93 2.17 -6.68
N LEU A 338 -16.39 1.11 -6.07
CA LEU A 338 -15.13 0.51 -6.46
C LEU A 338 -15.27 -0.52 -7.60
N THR A 339 -16.51 -0.97 -7.90
CA THR A 339 -16.78 -2.05 -8.86
C THR A 339 -17.77 -1.66 -9.99
#